data_b8f08fa19045baf1365f9796f668d9b3
#
_entry.id   b8f08fa19045baf1365f9796f668d9b3
#
_cell.length_a   1.000
_cell.length_b   1.000
_cell.length_c   1.000
_cell.angle_alpha   90.00
_cell.angle_beta   90.00
_cell.angle_gamma   90.00
#
_symmetry.space_group_name_H-M   'P 1'
#
loop_
_entity.id
_entity.type
_entity.pdbx_description
1 polymer ?
#
loop_
_entity_poly.entity_id
_entity_poly.type
_entity_poly.pdbx_seq_one_letter_code
_entity_poly.pdbx_strand_id
1 'polypeptide(L)'
;PEEYSVIATLNLNGDYVSDQLAAMVGGIGIAPGANINYDSGHAIFEATHGTAPNIAGKDVVNPCSLILSAVMMLEYFGWQEAADVIEKALEESFADGRATNDLARFMPGGKALPTSVFAKEITEKIQKK
;
A
#
# COMPACT_ATOMS: atom_id res chain seq x y z
N PRO A 1 -20.60 0.73 -2.29
CA PRO A 1 -19.65 -0.02 -1.48
C PRO A 1 -20.02 -0.05 0.00
N GLU A 2 -20.74 0.97 0.49
CA GLU A 2 -21.12 1.14 1.91
C GLU A 2 -21.95 -0.04 2.48
N GLU A 3 -22.58 -0.82 1.62
CA GLU A 3 -23.41 -1.98 2.03
C GLU A 3 -22.58 -3.25 2.29
N TYR A 4 -21.29 -3.27 1.91
CA TYR A 4 -20.45 -4.47 1.96
C TYR A 4 -19.28 -4.27 2.91
N SER A 5 -19.17 -5.14 3.92
CA SER A 5 -18.00 -5.19 4.81
C SER A 5 -16.96 -6.21 4.32
N VAL A 6 -17.41 -7.31 3.71
CA VAL A 6 -16.58 -8.38 3.20
C VAL A 6 -17.16 -8.90 1.89
N ILE A 7 -16.31 -9.15 0.90
CA ILE A 7 -16.68 -9.80 -0.36
C ILE A 7 -15.92 -11.12 -0.43
N ALA A 8 -16.65 -12.26 -0.38
CA ALA A 8 -16.08 -13.59 -0.55
C ALA A 8 -16.28 -14.05 -1.99
N THR A 9 -15.20 -14.36 -2.68
CA THR A 9 -15.23 -14.79 -4.08
C THR A 9 -14.27 -15.96 -4.33
N LEU A 10 -14.35 -16.54 -5.53
CA LEU A 10 -13.30 -17.42 -6.05
C LEU A 10 -12.09 -16.57 -6.45
N ASN A 11 -10.89 -17.17 -6.43
CA ASN A 11 -9.61 -16.51 -6.67
C ASN A 11 -9.64 -15.57 -7.90
N LEU A 12 -9.93 -16.10 -9.08
CA LEU A 12 -9.93 -15.29 -10.32
C LEU A 12 -10.91 -14.11 -10.26
N ASN A 13 -12.11 -14.32 -9.73
CA ASN A 13 -13.10 -13.25 -9.61
C ASN A 13 -12.66 -12.22 -8.56
N GLY A 14 -11.99 -12.68 -7.48
CA GLY A 14 -11.40 -11.83 -6.45
C GLY A 14 -10.34 -10.91 -7.03
N ASP A 15 -9.45 -11.44 -7.87
CA ASP A 15 -8.40 -10.66 -8.54
C ASP A 15 -9.00 -9.53 -9.38
N TYR A 16 -10.00 -9.80 -10.21
CA TYR A 16 -10.67 -8.75 -10.99
C TYR A 16 -11.36 -7.70 -10.12
N VAL A 17 -12.03 -8.13 -9.06
CA VAL A 17 -12.77 -7.20 -8.17
C VAL A 17 -11.78 -6.35 -7.37
N SER A 18 -10.72 -6.94 -6.82
CA SER A 18 -9.71 -6.20 -6.05
C SER A 18 -8.95 -5.21 -6.92
N ASP A 19 -8.58 -5.56 -8.14
CA ASP A 19 -7.93 -4.65 -9.09
C ASP A 19 -8.85 -3.48 -9.47
N GLN A 20 -10.14 -3.75 -9.68
CA GLN A 20 -11.13 -2.71 -9.96
C GLN A 20 -11.28 -1.74 -8.77
N LEU A 21 -11.34 -2.26 -7.54
CA LEU A 21 -11.41 -1.44 -6.33
C LEU A 21 -10.11 -0.64 -6.12
N ALA A 22 -8.96 -1.28 -6.32
CA ALA A 22 -7.66 -0.59 -6.26
C ALA A 22 -7.58 0.56 -7.28
N ALA A 23 -8.07 0.35 -8.51
CA ALA A 23 -8.12 1.40 -9.53
C ALA A 23 -8.98 2.61 -9.11
N MET A 24 -10.06 2.37 -8.36
CA MET A 24 -10.93 3.44 -7.86
C MET A 24 -10.27 4.32 -6.79
N VAL A 25 -9.29 3.80 -6.05
CA VAL A 25 -8.61 4.51 -4.96
C VAL A 25 -7.20 4.99 -5.30
N GLY A 26 -6.71 4.73 -6.51
CA GLY A 26 -5.41 5.25 -6.95
C GLY A 26 -4.53 4.26 -7.72
N GLY A 27 -4.91 2.99 -7.78
CA GLY A 27 -4.23 1.93 -8.52
C GLY A 27 -3.65 0.83 -7.63
N ILE A 28 -3.20 -0.25 -8.27
CA ILE A 28 -2.66 -1.43 -7.58
C ILE A 28 -1.36 -1.15 -6.80
N GLY A 29 -0.68 -0.04 -7.07
CA GLY A 29 0.53 0.36 -6.35
C GLY A 29 0.32 0.73 -4.88
N ILE A 30 -0.94 0.85 -4.42
CA ILE A 30 -1.29 1.12 -3.02
C ILE A 30 -2.07 -0.04 -2.37
N ALA A 31 -2.49 -1.04 -3.13
CA ALA A 31 -3.29 -2.14 -2.58
C ALA A 31 -2.40 -3.15 -1.83
N PRO A 32 -2.62 -3.39 -0.52
CA PRO A 32 -1.90 -4.42 0.22
C PRO A 32 -2.46 -5.80 -0.08
N GLY A 33 -1.67 -6.85 0.19
CA GLY A 33 -2.07 -8.23 0.04
C GLY A 33 -1.61 -9.13 1.18
N ALA A 34 -2.43 -10.12 1.52
CA ALA A 34 -2.10 -11.16 2.47
C ALA A 34 -2.73 -12.50 2.06
N ASN A 35 -1.98 -13.59 2.24
CA ASN A 35 -2.46 -14.96 2.13
C ASN A 35 -2.35 -15.61 3.51
N ILE A 36 -3.48 -15.92 4.13
CA ILE A 36 -3.54 -16.39 5.52
C ILE A 36 -4.19 -17.77 5.57
N ASN A 37 -3.52 -18.72 6.21
CA ASN A 37 -4.10 -19.98 6.60
C ASN A 37 -4.65 -19.85 8.03
N TYR A 38 -5.94 -19.70 8.16
CA TYR A 38 -6.58 -19.48 9.46
C TYR A 38 -6.58 -20.71 10.39
N ASP A 39 -6.33 -21.94 9.85
CA ASP A 39 -6.24 -23.14 10.68
C ASP A 39 -4.87 -23.25 11.36
N SER A 40 -3.80 -22.92 10.63
CA SER A 40 -2.42 -23.05 11.12
C SER A 40 -1.79 -21.74 11.60
N GLY A 41 -2.37 -20.59 11.28
CA GLY A 41 -1.82 -19.27 11.56
C GLY A 41 -0.63 -18.87 10.68
N HIS A 42 -0.28 -19.66 9.65
CA HIS A 42 0.75 -19.22 8.71
C HIS A 42 0.22 -18.13 7.78
N ALA A 43 1.02 -17.10 7.57
CA ALA A 43 0.64 -15.98 6.70
C ALA A 43 1.81 -15.51 5.83
N ILE A 44 1.50 -15.02 4.63
CA ILE A 44 2.42 -14.33 3.72
C ILE A 44 1.81 -12.97 3.42
N PHE A 45 2.58 -11.92 3.58
CA PHE A 45 2.19 -10.54 3.27
C PHE A 45 3.03 -10.06 2.10
N GLU A 46 2.37 -9.64 1.03
CA GLU A 46 3.03 -9.28 -0.22
C GLU A 46 2.32 -8.14 -0.95
N ALA A 47 3.03 -7.44 -1.82
CA ALA A 47 2.39 -6.50 -2.72
C ALA A 47 1.49 -7.25 -3.72
N THR A 48 0.33 -6.68 -4.04
CA THR A 48 -0.63 -7.30 -4.97
C THR A 48 -0.20 -7.19 -6.43
N HIS A 49 0.69 -6.24 -6.76
CA HIS A 49 1.20 -6.06 -8.13
C HIS A 49 2.34 -7.03 -8.47
N GLY A 50 2.56 -7.27 -9.76
CA GLY A 50 3.66 -8.07 -10.28
C GLY A 50 5.01 -7.33 -10.29
N THR A 51 6.00 -7.93 -10.97
CA THR A 51 7.40 -7.47 -11.00
C THR A 51 7.66 -6.24 -11.86
N ALA A 52 6.72 -5.86 -12.73
CA ALA A 52 6.78 -4.69 -13.62
C ALA A 52 8.15 -4.50 -14.31
N PRO A 53 8.63 -5.47 -15.11
CA PRO A 53 10.00 -5.49 -15.64
C PRO A 53 10.36 -4.25 -16.47
N ASN A 54 9.37 -3.61 -17.09
CA ASN A 54 9.57 -2.42 -17.91
C ASN A 54 10.01 -1.17 -17.13
N ILE A 55 9.78 -1.14 -15.81
CA ILE A 55 10.10 -0.01 -14.93
C ILE A 55 11.05 -0.42 -13.79
N ALA A 56 11.46 -1.67 -13.75
CA ALA A 56 12.44 -2.15 -12.77
C ALA A 56 13.74 -1.33 -12.84
N GLY A 57 14.28 -0.96 -11.68
CA GLY A 57 15.50 -0.17 -11.56
C GLY A 57 15.39 1.31 -11.91
N LYS A 58 14.20 1.82 -12.27
CA LYS A 58 14.00 3.23 -12.65
C LYS A 58 13.64 4.16 -11.48
N ASP A 59 13.51 3.64 -10.28
CA ASP A 59 13.18 4.40 -9.05
C ASP A 59 11.85 5.20 -9.16
N VAL A 60 10.84 4.62 -9.81
CA VAL A 60 9.55 5.29 -10.10
C VAL A 60 8.33 4.59 -9.53
N VAL A 61 8.48 3.36 -9.02
CA VAL A 61 7.37 2.53 -8.52
C VAL A 61 6.85 3.06 -7.20
N ASN A 62 5.53 3.01 -7.00
CA ASN A 62 4.91 3.33 -5.73
C ASN A 62 5.20 2.20 -4.72
N PRO A 63 5.84 2.47 -3.57
CA PRO A 63 6.15 1.45 -2.58
C PRO A 63 5.00 1.15 -1.61
N CYS A 64 3.87 1.87 -1.71
CA CYS A 64 2.80 1.80 -0.70
C CYS A 64 2.15 0.42 -0.61
N SER A 65 1.99 -0.32 -1.71
CA SER A 65 1.44 -1.68 -1.67
C SER A 65 2.25 -2.58 -0.72
N LEU A 66 3.58 -2.56 -0.82
CA LEU A 66 4.44 -3.34 0.07
C LEU A 66 4.46 -2.79 1.50
N ILE A 67 4.48 -1.47 1.67
CA ILE A 67 4.44 -0.82 3.00
C ILE A 67 3.14 -1.17 3.73
N LEU A 68 1.99 -1.05 3.05
CA LEU A 68 0.69 -1.39 3.64
C LEU A 68 0.53 -2.90 3.88
N SER A 69 1.14 -3.76 3.06
CA SER A 69 1.22 -5.19 3.36
C SER A 69 2.03 -5.46 4.64
N ALA A 70 3.09 -4.69 4.89
CA ALA A 70 3.81 -4.75 6.16
C ALA A 70 2.98 -4.21 7.33
N VAL A 71 2.15 -3.20 7.13
CA VAL A 71 1.17 -2.73 8.14
C VAL A 71 0.23 -3.88 8.50
N MET A 72 -0.40 -4.54 7.53
CA MET A 72 -1.25 -5.71 7.76
C MET A 72 -0.52 -6.83 8.54
N MET A 73 0.77 -7.04 8.27
CA MET A 73 1.58 -8.00 9.01
C MET A 73 1.74 -7.59 10.48
N LEU A 74 2.00 -6.31 10.75
CA LEU A 74 2.14 -5.80 12.12
C LEU A 74 0.82 -5.92 12.89
N GLU A 75 -0.31 -5.60 12.27
CA GLU A 75 -1.65 -5.80 12.83
C GLU A 75 -1.93 -7.28 13.13
N TYR A 76 -1.56 -8.17 12.20
CA TYR A 76 -1.70 -9.63 12.39
C TYR A 76 -0.91 -10.14 13.61
N PHE A 77 0.23 -9.54 13.91
CA PHE A 77 1.00 -9.83 15.13
C PHE A 77 0.47 -9.11 16.39
N GLY A 78 -0.54 -8.26 16.27
CA GLY A 78 -1.06 -7.45 17.36
C GLY A 78 -0.17 -6.25 17.74
N TRP A 79 0.73 -5.84 16.83
CA TRP A 79 1.63 -4.68 17.03
C TRP A 79 1.00 -3.41 16.48
N GLN A 80 -0.18 -3.09 16.98
CA GLN A 80 -1.01 -2.00 16.46
C GLN A 80 -0.31 -0.64 16.50
N GLU A 81 0.40 -0.32 17.58
CA GLU A 81 1.12 0.95 17.69
C GLU A 81 2.17 1.14 16.58
N ALA A 82 2.84 0.07 16.16
CA ALA A 82 3.80 0.12 15.07
C ALA A 82 3.10 0.30 13.70
N ALA A 83 1.96 -0.35 13.50
CA ALA A 83 1.12 -0.20 12.31
C ALA A 83 0.63 1.26 12.20
N ASP A 84 0.03 1.81 13.25
CA ASP A 84 -0.52 3.17 13.30
C ASP A 84 0.54 4.25 13.00
N VAL A 85 1.77 4.06 13.46
CA VAL A 85 2.87 5.01 13.20
C VAL A 85 3.21 5.07 11.71
N ILE A 86 3.20 3.92 11.01
CA ILE A 86 3.48 3.85 9.57
C ILE A 86 2.33 4.47 8.78
N GLU A 87 1.08 4.12 9.09
CA GLU A 87 -0.10 4.68 8.42
C GLU A 87 -0.14 6.20 8.56
N LYS A 88 0.07 6.70 9.76
CA LYS A 88 0.11 8.14 10.01
C LYS A 88 1.22 8.85 9.23
N ALA A 89 2.39 8.23 9.07
CA ALA A 89 3.48 8.79 8.27
C ALA A 89 3.12 8.87 6.78
N LEU A 90 2.37 7.87 6.26
CA LEU A 90 1.82 7.88 4.90
C LEU A 90 0.76 8.98 4.74
N GLU A 91 -0.22 9.07 5.64
CA GLU A 91 -1.26 10.10 5.63
C GLU A 91 -0.66 11.51 5.62
N GLU A 92 0.31 11.78 6.49
CA GLU A 92 1.02 13.06 6.54
C GLU A 92 1.78 13.36 5.24
N SER A 93 2.36 12.34 4.59
CA SER A 93 3.06 12.53 3.32
C SER A 93 2.07 12.87 2.20
N PHE A 94 0.93 12.22 2.16
CA PHE A 94 -0.13 12.53 1.19
C PHE A 94 -0.76 13.91 1.46
N ALA A 95 -0.99 14.27 2.72
CA ALA A 95 -1.48 15.60 3.09
C ALA A 95 -0.51 16.72 2.65
N ASP A 96 0.79 16.47 2.68
CA ASP A 96 1.83 17.37 2.18
C ASP A 96 1.93 17.37 0.63
N GLY A 97 1.07 16.62 -0.07
CA GLY A 97 1.08 16.48 -1.53
C GLY A 97 2.28 15.69 -2.07
N ARG A 98 2.91 14.85 -1.25
CA ARG A 98 4.14 14.12 -1.57
C ARG A 98 3.84 12.65 -1.79
N ALA A 99 4.10 12.17 -3.00
CA ALA A 99 3.88 10.78 -3.40
C ALA A 99 4.69 10.44 -4.66
N THR A 100 4.69 9.19 -5.06
CA THR A 100 5.17 8.80 -6.39
C THR A 100 4.25 9.34 -7.50
N ASN A 101 4.72 9.40 -8.73
CA ASN A 101 4.05 10.10 -9.84
C ASN A 101 2.64 9.58 -10.14
N ASP A 102 2.37 8.31 -9.90
CA ASP A 102 1.06 7.68 -10.11
C ASP A 102 -0.06 8.34 -9.28
N LEU A 103 0.24 8.78 -8.06
CA LEU A 103 -0.67 9.51 -7.17
C LEU A 103 -0.50 11.02 -7.24
N ALA A 104 0.76 11.51 -7.21
CA ALA A 104 1.05 12.95 -7.14
C ALA A 104 0.41 13.75 -8.27
N ARG A 105 0.30 13.17 -9.47
CA ARG A 105 -0.34 13.83 -10.64
C ARG A 105 -1.83 14.15 -10.44
N PHE A 106 -2.51 13.49 -9.51
CA PHE A 106 -3.91 13.74 -9.19
C PHE A 106 -4.11 14.62 -7.95
N MET A 107 -3.04 14.93 -7.23
CA MET A 107 -3.08 15.78 -6.03
C MET A 107 -2.95 17.25 -6.42
N PRO A 108 -3.80 18.15 -5.93
CA PRO A 108 -3.64 19.59 -6.12
C PRO A 108 -2.29 20.07 -5.56
N GLY A 109 -1.41 20.59 -6.43
CA GLY A 109 -0.06 21.00 -6.03
C GLY A 109 0.90 19.84 -5.71
N GLY A 110 0.53 18.62 -6.08
CA GLY A 110 1.30 17.42 -5.79
C GLY A 110 2.70 17.43 -6.38
N LYS A 111 3.66 16.93 -5.59
CA LYS A 111 5.07 16.81 -5.98
C LYS A 111 5.42 15.34 -6.13
N ALA A 112 5.66 14.93 -7.36
CA ALA A 112 6.11 13.58 -7.67
C ALA A 112 7.54 13.34 -7.15
N LEU A 113 7.72 12.23 -6.44
CA LEU A 113 8.98 11.80 -5.86
C LEU A 113 9.43 10.46 -6.47
N PRO A 114 10.74 10.23 -6.62
CA PRO A 114 11.28 8.89 -6.81
C PRO A 114 10.91 7.97 -5.64
N THR A 115 10.80 6.65 -5.89
CA THR A 115 10.49 5.63 -4.87
C THR A 115 11.39 5.76 -3.64
N SER A 116 12.71 5.86 -3.86
CA SER A 116 13.72 5.94 -2.79
C SER A 116 13.57 7.21 -1.93
N VAL A 117 13.26 8.35 -2.56
CA VAL A 117 13.05 9.63 -1.85
C VAL A 117 11.76 9.57 -1.04
N PHE A 118 10.68 9.04 -1.61
CA PHE A 118 9.41 8.91 -0.92
C PHE A 118 9.53 7.96 0.29
N ALA A 119 10.18 6.80 0.13
CA ALA A 119 10.44 5.87 1.23
C ALA A 119 11.28 6.52 2.35
N LYS A 120 12.30 7.32 2.01
CA LYS A 120 13.10 8.04 2.98
C LYS A 120 12.26 9.06 3.77
N GLU A 121 11.40 9.81 3.12
CA GLU A 121 10.52 10.77 3.80
C GLU A 121 9.56 10.11 4.78
N ILE A 122 8.96 8.96 4.40
CA ILE A 122 8.12 8.16 5.31
C ILE A 122 8.95 7.73 6.52
N THR A 123 10.17 7.21 6.32
CA THR A 123 11.06 6.80 7.40
C THR A 123 11.40 7.96 8.35
N GLU A 124 11.69 9.14 7.81
CA GLU A 124 11.97 10.33 8.62
C GLU A 124 10.77 10.80 9.44
N LYS A 125 9.55 10.64 8.91
CA LYS A 125 8.31 10.93 9.65
C LYS A 125 8.07 9.94 10.79
N ILE A 126 8.36 8.66 10.59
CA ILE A 126 8.28 7.61 11.61
C ILE A 126 9.25 7.91 12.77
N GLN A 127 10.49 8.29 12.46
CA GLN A 127 11.53 8.56 13.48
C GLN A 127 11.29 9.80 14.33
N LYS A 128 10.41 10.71 13.91
CA LYS A 128 10.08 11.93 14.66
C LYS A 128 9.00 11.73 15.72
N LYS A 129 8.44 10.55 15.81
CA LYS A 129 7.38 10.16 16.76
C LYS A 129 7.93 9.28 17.86
#